data_8a315d654953984b2124f02edb427edf
#
_entry.id   8a315d654953984b2124f02edb427edf
#
_cell.length_a   1.000
_cell.length_b   1.000
_cell.length_c   1.000
_cell.angle_alpha   90.00
_cell.angle_beta   90.00
_cell.angle_gamma   90.00
#
_symmetry.space_group_name_H-M   'P 1'
#
loop_
_entity.id
_entity.type
_entity.pdbx_description
1 polymer ?
#
loop_
_entity_poly.entity_id
_entity_poly.type
_entity_poly.pdbx_seq_one_letter_code
_entity_poly.pdbx_strand_id
1 'polypeptide(L)'
;MSTISPVRFSSGISDANYAIVVGLDLEKDLVEIVMRAGAGLPAMPAHAGQAGRRVAVISDNVVGKKFGENIISAISAEVAAELFTFSHGEKNKNQATVSAIQDELLKKRYGRDTLIAALGGGVVGDVAGYVAATYLRGVPYIQVPTTLLAMVDSSIGGKVGVDTS
;
A
#
# COMPACT_ATOMS: atom_id res chain seq x y z
N MET A 1 -4.46 -1.55 -23.23
CA MET A 1 -4.90 -0.26 -22.67
C MET A 1 -5.52 -0.53 -21.32
N SER A 2 -4.96 0.02 -20.26
CA SER A 2 -5.55 -0.03 -18.93
C SER A 2 -6.72 0.97 -18.85
N THR A 3 -7.80 0.55 -18.22
CA THR A 3 -8.96 1.43 -18.02
C THR A 3 -8.92 1.98 -16.60
N ILE A 4 -8.87 3.29 -16.47
CA ILE A 4 -8.99 3.98 -15.18
C ILE A 4 -10.45 4.32 -14.95
N SER A 5 -11.05 3.71 -13.94
CA SER A 5 -12.43 4.00 -13.55
C SER A 5 -12.45 4.70 -12.19
N PRO A 6 -12.84 5.97 -12.12
CA PRO A 6 -12.99 6.64 -10.83
C PRO A 6 -14.21 6.07 -10.09
N VAL A 7 -14.03 5.68 -8.85
CA VAL A 7 -15.12 5.30 -7.95
C VAL A 7 -15.38 6.46 -6.99
N ARG A 8 -16.63 6.90 -6.94
CA ARG A 8 -17.07 7.97 -6.04
C ARG A 8 -17.90 7.40 -4.91
N PHE A 9 -17.52 7.71 -3.68
CA PHE A 9 -18.35 7.47 -2.50
C PHE A 9 -18.82 8.79 -1.95
N SER A 10 -20.13 8.93 -1.80
CA SER A 10 -20.73 10.02 -1.03
C SER A 10 -21.10 9.47 0.34
N SER A 11 -20.41 9.89 1.38
CA SER A 11 -20.72 9.51 2.77
C SER A 11 -21.64 10.51 3.47
N GLY A 12 -22.09 11.56 2.76
CA GLY A 12 -22.85 12.67 3.33
C GLY A 12 -22.00 13.63 4.20
N ILE A 13 -20.73 13.30 4.47
CA ILE A 13 -19.81 14.12 5.28
C ILE A 13 -18.63 14.61 4.44
N SER A 14 -18.19 13.83 3.48
CA SER A 14 -17.18 14.21 2.49
C SER A 14 -17.27 13.31 1.26
N ASP A 15 -16.97 13.86 0.09
CA ASP A 15 -16.81 13.07 -1.13
C ASP A 15 -15.42 12.45 -1.11
N ALA A 16 -15.33 11.18 -0.77
CA ALA A 16 -14.08 10.42 -0.90
C ALA A 16 -14.03 9.77 -2.29
N ASN A 17 -12.99 10.09 -3.04
CA ASN A 17 -12.78 9.52 -4.37
C ASN A 17 -11.48 8.73 -4.38
N TYR A 18 -11.48 7.56 -4.99
CA TYR A 18 -10.28 6.82 -5.33
C TYR A 18 -10.40 6.21 -6.72
N ALA A 19 -9.27 5.88 -7.34
CA ALA A 19 -9.24 5.29 -8.67
C ALA A 19 -9.11 3.77 -8.58
N ILE A 20 -9.88 3.05 -9.41
CA ILE A 20 -9.66 1.63 -9.70
C ILE A 20 -9.08 1.54 -11.09
N VAL A 21 -7.92 0.88 -11.19
CA VAL A 21 -7.24 0.63 -12.47
C VAL A 21 -7.34 -0.84 -12.78
N VAL A 22 -7.90 -1.17 -13.95
CA VAL A 22 -8.06 -2.54 -14.44
C VAL A 22 -7.35 -2.68 -15.77
N GLY A 23 -6.51 -3.68 -15.92
CA GLY A 23 -5.78 -3.93 -17.17
C GLY A 23 -4.95 -5.20 -17.10
N LEU A 24 -4.21 -5.46 -18.17
CA LEU A 24 -3.18 -6.48 -18.25
C LEU A 24 -1.82 -5.80 -18.13
N ASP A 25 -0.85 -6.49 -17.51
CA ASP A 25 0.54 -6.00 -17.38
C ASP A 25 0.63 -4.62 -16.70
N LEU A 26 -0.11 -4.43 -15.60
CA LEU A 26 -0.21 -3.17 -14.87
C LEU A 26 1.10 -2.71 -14.20
N GLU A 27 2.19 -3.44 -14.30
CA GLU A 27 3.48 -3.06 -13.71
C GLU A 27 3.96 -1.69 -14.21
N LYS A 28 3.71 -1.37 -15.48
CA LYS A 28 4.03 -0.06 -16.06
C LYS A 28 3.12 1.06 -15.54
N ASP A 29 1.84 0.74 -15.36
CA ASP A 29 0.86 1.69 -14.85
C ASP A 29 1.05 1.94 -13.34
N LEU A 30 1.62 0.96 -12.61
CA LEU A 30 1.86 1.06 -11.18
C LEU A 30 2.75 2.26 -10.82
N VAL A 31 3.78 2.52 -11.62
CA VAL A 31 4.66 3.68 -11.42
C VAL A 31 3.85 4.98 -11.51
N GLU A 32 3.03 5.12 -12.55
CA GLU A 32 2.18 6.30 -12.72
C GLU A 32 1.17 6.43 -11.57
N ILE A 33 0.57 5.32 -11.13
CA ILE A 33 -0.36 5.27 -9.98
C ILE A 33 0.34 5.72 -8.70
N VAL A 34 1.55 5.20 -8.43
CA VAL A 34 2.37 5.57 -7.28
C VAL A 34 2.71 7.06 -7.30
N MET A 35 3.10 7.59 -8.44
CA MET A 35 3.41 9.01 -8.60
C MET A 35 2.18 9.90 -8.40
N ARG A 36 1.01 9.51 -8.93
CA ARG A 36 -0.26 10.22 -8.75
C ARG A 36 -0.79 10.15 -7.33
N ALA A 37 -0.78 8.97 -6.70
CA ALA A 37 -1.22 8.81 -5.31
C ALA A 37 -0.43 9.70 -4.35
N GLY A 38 0.76 10.04 -4.77
CA GLY A 38 1.61 10.92 -4.04
C GLY A 38 1.52 12.41 -4.37
N ALA A 39 0.90 12.82 -5.47
CA ALA A 39 0.91 14.20 -5.93
C ALA A 39 0.09 15.17 -5.05
N GLY A 40 -0.84 14.67 -4.24
CA GLY A 40 -1.67 15.48 -3.31
C GLY A 40 -1.10 15.62 -1.90
N LEU A 41 0.06 15.03 -1.61
CA LEU A 41 0.67 15.12 -0.29
C LEU A 41 1.56 16.34 -0.17
N PRO A 42 1.51 17.08 0.96
CA PRO A 42 2.46 18.14 1.20
C PRO A 42 3.87 17.55 1.16
N ALA A 43 4.73 18.16 0.34
CA ALA A 43 6.16 17.88 0.41
C ALA A 43 6.64 18.22 1.81
N MET A 44 6.88 17.22 2.64
CA MET A 44 7.54 17.46 3.92
C MET A 44 8.99 17.90 3.63
N PRO A 45 9.49 18.92 4.33
CA PRO A 45 10.89 19.28 4.19
C PRO A 45 11.73 18.05 4.52
N ALA A 46 12.61 17.68 3.59
CA ALA A 46 13.53 16.58 3.78
C ALA A 46 14.31 16.82 5.08
N HIS A 47 14.11 15.98 6.08
CA HIS A 47 15.02 15.97 7.22
C HIS A 47 16.41 15.65 6.69
N ALA A 48 17.41 16.39 7.15
CA ALA A 48 18.78 16.32 6.67
C ALA A 48 19.23 14.86 6.53
N GLY A 49 19.43 14.40 5.27
CA GLY A 49 19.90 13.06 4.94
C GLY A 49 18.88 12.11 4.28
N GLN A 50 17.62 12.51 4.08
CA GLN A 50 16.63 11.71 3.33
C GLN A 50 15.91 12.61 2.31
N ALA A 51 16.33 12.52 1.09
CA ALA A 51 15.68 13.21 -0.03
C ALA A 51 14.56 12.32 -0.58
N GLY A 52 13.32 12.80 -0.52
CA GLY A 52 12.22 12.31 -1.35
C GLY A 52 11.28 11.31 -0.67
N ARG A 53 10.13 11.17 -1.32
CA ARG A 53 9.09 10.18 -1.00
C ARG A 53 9.65 8.77 -1.07
N ARG A 54 9.15 7.89 -0.20
CA ARG A 54 9.50 6.46 -0.19
C ARG A 54 8.25 5.61 -0.27
N VAL A 55 8.34 4.48 -0.95
CA VAL A 55 7.26 3.50 -1.04
C VAL A 55 7.61 2.29 -0.17
N ALA A 56 6.74 1.96 0.78
CA ALA A 56 6.81 0.73 1.54
C ALA A 56 5.85 -0.29 0.91
N VAL A 57 6.38 -1.28 0.21
CA VAL A 57 5.59 -2.39 -0.33
C VAL A 57 5.43 -3.42 0.76
N ILE A 58 4.21 -3.64 1.25
CA ILE A 58 3.89 -4.63 2.26
C ILE A 58 3.27 -5.85 1.59
N SER A 59 3.79 -7.05 1.89
CA SER A 59 3.34 -8.31 1.32
C SER A 59 3.45 -9.45 2.32
N ASP A 60 2.81 -10.58 2.04
CA ASP A 60 3.18 -11.81 2.74
C ASP A 60 4.42 -12.46 2.10
N ASN A 61 5.05 -13.40 2.82
CA ASN A 61 6.29 -14.04 2.39
C ASN A 61 6.13 -14.94 1.14
N VAL A 62 4.91 -15.32 0.76
CA VAL A 62 4.64 -16.13 -0.44
C VAL A 62 4.48 -15.23 -1.67
N VAL A 63 3.61 -14.23 -1.57
CA VAL A 63 3.37 -13.26 -2.66
C VAL A 63 4.59 -12.38 -2.87
N GLY A 64 5.21 -11.91 -1.78
CA GLY A 64 6.41 -11.09 -1.82
C GLY A 64 7.58 -11.79 -2.52
N LYS A 65 7.77 -13.11 -2.27
CA LYS A 65 8.78 -13.90 -2.99
C LYS A 65 8.48 -14.03 -4.48
N LYS A 66 7.21 -14.09 -4.86
CA LYS A 66 6.80 -14.33 -6.25
C LYS A 66 6.80 -13.07 -7.11
N PHE A 67 6.35 -11.94 -6.55
CA PHE A 67 6.12 -10.70 -7.30
C PHE A 67 6.88 -9.48 -6.77
N GLY A 68 7.42 -9.58 -5.55
CA GLY A 68 7.99 -8.42 -4.87
C GLY A 68 9.16 -7.80 -5.61
N GLU A 69 10.07 -8.61 -6.14
CA GLU A 69 11.25 -8.13 -6.85
C GLU A 69 10.88 -7.35 -8.11
N ASN A 70 9.94 -7.85 -8.90
CA ASN A 70 9.46 -7.17 -10.11
C ASN A 70 8.80 -5.84 -9.77
N ILE A 71 7.94 -5.82 -8.75
CA ILE A 71 7.23 -4.61 -8.30
C ILE A 71 8.21 -3.57 -7.74
N ILE A 72 9.14 -3.99 -6.90
CA ILE A 72 10.18 -3.08 -6.38
C ILE A 72 11.04 -2.52 -7.51
N SER A 73 11.46 -3.35 -8.44
CA SER A 73 12.27 -2.92 -9.60
C SER A 73 11.53 -1.88 -10.44
N ALA A 74 10.25 -2.12 -10.73
CA ALA A 74 9.42 -1.19 -11.49
C ALA A 74 9.28 0.17 -10.78
N ILE A 75 8.99 0.18 -9.48
CA ILE A 75 8.81 1.42 -8.71
C ILE A 75 10.14 2.15 -8.49
N SER A 76 11.22 1.42 -8.23
CA SER A 76 12.53 1.98 -7.88
C SER A 76 13.20 2.74 -9.04
N ALA A 77 12.67 2.65 -10.25
CA ALA A 77 13.11 3.47 -11.37
C ALA A 77 12.84 4.98 -11.14
N GLU A 78 11.79 5.31 -10.38
CA GLU A 78 11.33 6.70 -10.17
C GLU A 78 11.36 7.14 -8.69
N VAL A 79 11.15 6.20 -7.75
CA VAL A 79 11.05 6.51 -6.33
C VAL A 79 11.60 5.38 -5.46
N ALA A 80 12.29 5.70 -4.37
CA ALA A 80 12.85 4.69 -3.47
C ALA A 80 11.74 3.76 -2.92
N ALA A 81 11.86 2.47 -3.18
CA ALA A 81 10.92 1.45 -2.75
C ALA A 81 11.59 0.30 -2.02
N GLU A 82 10.94 -0.27 -1.03
CA GLU A 82 11.43 -1.41 -0.27
C GLU A 82 10.30 -2.36 0.09
N LEU A 83 10.60 -3.67 0.13
CA LEU A 83 9.66 -4.73 0.43
C LEU A 83 9.72 -5.08 1.94
N PHE A 84 8.55 -5.06 2.58
CA PHE A 84 8.32 -5.52 3.95
C PHE A 84 7.44 -6.75 3.91
N THR A 85 7.86 -7.84 4.52
CA THR A 85 7.10 -9.09 4.47
C THR A 85 6.76 -9.62 5.86
N PHE A 86 5.59 -10.25 5.95
CA PHE A 86 5.15 -11.01 7.12
C PHE A 86 4.76 -12.44 6.72
N SER A 87 4.54 -13.33 7.67
CA SER A 87 4.14 -14.71 7.40
C SER A 87 2.75 -14.78 6.79
N HIS A 88 2.54 -15.56 5.74
CA HIS A 88 1.24 -15.72 5.10
C HIS A 88 0.19 -16.37 6.00
N GLY A 89 -1.08 -16.16 5.69
CA GLY A 89 -2.23 -16.83 6.31
C GLY A 89 -2.99 -15.96 7.30
N GLU A 90 -4.29 -16.26 7.45
CA GLU A 90 -5.26 -15.48 8.25
C GLU A 90 -4.83 -15.29 9.70
N LYS A 91 -4.18 -16.28 10.32
CA LYS A 91 -3.65 -16.19 11.69
C LYS A 91 -2.67 -15.03 11.93
N ASN A 92 -2.09 -14.49 10.86
CA ASN A 92 -1.16 -13.36 10.92
C ASN A 92 -1.84 -12.01 10.64
N LYS A 93 -3.15 -12.00 10.43
CA LYS A 93 -3.97 -10.80 10.34
C LYS A 93 -4.30 -10.27 11.75
N ASN A 94 -3.30 -9.80 12.45
CA ASN A 94 -3.42 -9.42 13.86
C ASN A 94 -2.54 -8.20 14.21
N GLN A 95 -2.80 -7.64 15.40
CA GLN A 95 -2.10 -6.45 15.89
C GLN A 95 -0.58 -6.65 16.05
N ALA A 96 -0.12 -7.86 16.36
CA ALA A 96 1.32 -8.13 16.52
C ALA A 96 2.06 -7.97 15.18
N THR A 97 1.46 -8.47 14.09
CA THR A 97 1.97 -8.28 12.72
C THR A 97 2.04 -6.80 12.34
N VAL A 98 0.97 -6.05 12.62
CA VAL A 98 0.93 -4.60 12.38
C VAL A 98 2.05 -3.88 13.14
N SER A 99 2.19 -4.15 14.44
CA SER A 99 3.22 -3.52 15.27
C SER A 99 4.62 -3.83 14.76
N ALA A 100 4.89 -5.08 14.37
CA ALA A 100 6.19 -5.48 13.84
C ALA A 100 6.56 -4.70 12.55
N ILE A 101 5.59 -4.54 11.64
CA ILE A 101 5.78 -3.77 10.40
C ILE A 101 6.02 -2.29 10.72
N GLN A 102 5.23 -1.70 11.62
CA GLN A 102 5.39 -0.30 12.02
C GLN A 102 6.75 -0.04 12.68
N ASP A 103 7.21 -0.94 13.54
CA ASP A 103 8.52 -0.85 14.17
C ASP A 103 9.65 -0.90 13.12
N GLU A 104 9.51 -1.73 12.10
CA GLU A 104 10.48 -1.82 11.02
C GLU A 104 10.50 -0.55 10.16
N LEU A 105 9.32 0.00 9.84
CA LEU A 105 9.19 1.28 9.15
C LEU A 105 9.85 2.42 9.96
N LEU A 106 9.63 2.47 11.27
CA LEU A 106 10.25 3.46 12.16
C LEU A 106 11.76 3.31 12.23
N LYS A 107 12.29 2.08 12.40
CA LYS A 107 13.73 1.80 12.39
C LYS A 107 14.40 2.26 11.10
N LYS A 108 13.73 2.09 9.97
CA LYS A 108 14.19 2.54 8.65
C LYS A 108 13.85 4.00 8.34
N ARG A 109 13.29 4.73 9.31
CA ARG A 109 12.96 6.16 9.22
C ARG A 109 12.01 6.50 8.07
N TYR A 110 10.99 5.69 7.85
CA TYR A 110 9.87 6.05 6.98
C TYR A 110 9.05 7.17 7.62
N GLY A 111 8.87 8.28 6.92
CA GLY A 111 8.19 9.48 7.39
C GLY A 111 6.70 9.53 7.02
N ARG A 112 6.07 10.66 7.26
CA ARG A 112 4.64 10.89 6.91
C ARG A 112 4.38 11.01 5.42
N ASP A 113 5.41 11.18 4.63
CA ASP A 113 5.42 11.20 3.16
C ASP A 113 5.52 9.81 2.54
N THR A 114 5.54 8.77 3.37
CA THR A 114 5.53 7.36 2.94
C THR A 114 4.23 7.03 2.23
N LEU A 115 4.32 6.34 1.10
CA LEU A 115 3.21 5.64 0.47
C LEU A 115 3.30 4.15 0.81
N ILE A 116 2.23 3.58 1.34
CA ILE A 116 2.13 2.13 1.53
C ILE A 116 1.45 1.51 0.32
N ALA A 117 2.08 0.48 -0.24
CA ALA A 117 1.54 -0.36 -1.31
C ALA A 117 1.31 -1.79 -0.78
N ALA A 118 0.05 -2.22 -0.72
CA ALA A 118 -0.32 -3.58 -0.31
C ALA A 118 -0.26 -4.53 -1.50
N LEU A 119 0.75 -5.38 -1.58
CA LEU A 119 0.91 -6.37 -2.64
C LEU A 119 0.44 -7.74 -2.17
N GLY A 120 -0.79 -8.15 -2.47
CA GLY A 120 -1.29 -9.45 -2.01
C GLY A 120 -2.79 -9.68 -2.13
N GLY A 121 -3.26 -10.67 -1.39
CA GLY A 121 -4.68 -10.98 -1.21
C GLY A 121 -5.33 -10.13 -0.11
N GLY A 122 -6.54 -10.51 0.33
CA GLY A 122 -7.31 -9.79 1.34
C GLY A 122 -6.57 -9.61 2.67
N VAL A 123 -5.88 -10.64 3.17
CA VAL A 123 -5.09 -10.55 4.42
C VAL A 123 -4.03 -9.46 4.33
N VAL A 124 -3.31 -9.41 3.21
CA VAL A 124 -2.28 -8.38 3.00
C VAL A 124 -2.91 -7.00 2.88
N GLY A 125 -4.02 -6.88 2.13
CA GLY A 125 -4.77 -5.64 2.00
C GLY A 125 -5.22 -5.09 3.36
N ASP A 126 -5.77 -5.97 4.20
CA ASP A 126 -6.26 -5.63 5.54
C ASP A 126 -5.12 -5.19 6.48
N VAL A 127 -4.05 -5.98 6.57
CA VAL A 127 -2.88 -5.66 7.42
C VAL A 127 -2.21 -4.38 6.96
N ALA A 128 -1.88 -4.26 5.68
CA ALA A 128 -1.18 -3.10 5.15
C ALA A 128 -2.04 -1.83 5.22
N GLY A 129 -3.34 -1.94 4.96
CA GLY A 129 -4.27 -0.83 5.09
C GLY A 129 -4.44 -0.37 6.54
N TYR A 130 -4.46 -1.31 7.50
CA TYR A 130 -4.49 -0.96 8.92
C TYR A 130 -3.17 -0.31 9.37
N VAL A 131 -2.02 -0.81 8.88
CA VAL A 131 -0.73 -0.12 9.08
C VAL A 131 -0.81 1.30 8.53
N ALA A 132 -1.29 1.50 7.30
CA ALA A 132 -1.39 2.82 6.69
C ALA A 132 -2.29 3.76 7.49
N ALA A 133 -3.43 3.28 7.98
CA ALA A 133 -4.38 4.07 8.74
C ALA A 133 -3.84 4.51 10.10
N THR A 134 -2.96 3.72 10.73
CA THR A 134 -2.49 3.96 12.10
C THR A 134 -1.06 4.47 12.19
N TYR A 135 -0.23 4.23 11.17
CA TYR A 135 1.15 4.69 11.12
C TYR A 135 1.21 6.23 11.02
N LEU A 136 1.91 6.86 11.97
CA LEU A 136 2.11 8.32 12.04
C LEU A 136 0.82 9.17 11.86
N ARG A 137 -0.33 8.68 12.34
CA ARG A 137 -1.67 9.28 12.22
C ARG A 137 -2.28 9.18 10.82
N GLY A 138 -1.84 8.21 10.04
CA GLY A 138 -2.30 7.95 8.69
C GLY A 138 -1.30 8.38 7.63
N VAL A 139 -1.03 7.47 6.71
CA VAL A 139 -0.23 7.69 5.51
C VAL A 139 -1.00 7.20 4.28
N PRO A 140 -0.69 7.69 3.07
CA PRO A 140 -1.33 7.24 1.83
C PRO A 140 -1.15 5.75 1.59
N TYR A 141 -2.12 5.18 0.89
CA TYR A 141 -2.23 3.76 0.70
C TYR A 141 -2.79 3.42 -0.69
N ILE A 142 -2.21 2.42 -1.32
CA ILE A 142 -2.72 1.80 -2.55
C ILE A 142 -2.78 0.29 -2.39
N GLN A 143 -3.71 -0.35 -3.08
CA GLN A 143 -3.81 -1.81 -3.14
C GLN A 143 -3.36 -2.33 -4.49
N VAL A 144 -2.54 -3.38 -4.47
CA VAL A 144 -2.07 -4.16 -5.62
C VAL A 144 -2.53 -5.61 -5.40
N PRO A 145 -3.82 -5.89 -5.68
CA PRO A 145 -4.41 -7.19 -5.37
C PRO A 145 -3.89 -8.28 -6.29
N THR A 146 -3.56 -9.45 -5.73
CA THR A 146 -3.02 -10.61 -6.45
C THR A 146 -3.95 -11.83 -6.45
N THR A 147 -5.11 -11.75 -5.81
CA THR A 147 -6.15 -12.79 -5.83
C THR A 147 -7.43 -12.26 -6.43
N LEU A 148 -8.21 -13.13 -7.08
CA LEU A 148 -9.49 -12.71 -7.67
C LEU A 148 -10.42 -12.09 -6.62
N LEU A 149 -10.52 -12.69 -5.44
CA LEU A 149 -11.35 -12.16 -4.35
C LEU A 149 -10.90 -10.74 -3.95
N ALA A 150 -9.61 -10.51 -3.85
CA ALA A 150 -9.12 -9.17 -3.54
C ALA A 150 -9.41 -8.17 -4.67
N MET A 151 -9.30 -8.59 -5.93
CA MET A 151 -9.57 -7.73 -7.09
C MET A 151 -11.02 -7.26 -7.17
N VAL A 152 -11.98 -8.11 -6.78
CA VAL A 152 -13.43 -7.83 -6.97
C VAL A 152 -14.14 -7.41 -5.70
N ASP A 153 -13.53 -7.58 -4.52
CA ASP A 153 -14.17 -7.35 -3.24
C ASP A 153 -13.25 -6.63 -2.23
N SER A 154 -12.26 -7.31 -1.64
CA SER A 154 -11.58 -6.79 -0.46
C SER A 154 -10.72 -5.55 -0.71
N SER A 155 -10.27 -5.30 -1.94
CA SER A 155 -9.56 -4.06 -2.29
C SER A 155 -10.49 -2.88 -2.60
N ILE A 156 -11.80 -3.10 -2.58
CA ILE A 156 -12.80 -2.09 -2.93
C ILE A 156 -13.52 -1.61 -1.68
N GLY A 157 -13.72 -0.29 -1.55
CA GLY A 157 -14.48 0.29 -0.45
C GLY A 157 -13.66 0.74 0.76
N GLY A 158 -12.34 0.53 0.78
CA GLY A 158 -11.44 1.06 1.81
C GLY A 158 -11.60 0.43 3.20
N LYS A 159 -12.31 -0.70 3.31
CA LYS A 159 -12.41 -1.46 4.56
C LYS A 159 -11.09 -2.16 4.82
N VAL A 160 -10.54 -1.97 6.00
CA VAL A 160 -9.34 -2.64 6.47
C VAL A 160 -9.50 -2.98 7.94
N GLY A 161 -8.87 -4.05 8.40
CA GLY A 161 -8.99 -4.45 9.80
C GLY A 161 -8.10 -5.62 10.15
N VAL A 162 -7.86 -5.79 11.43
CA VAL A 162 -7.11 -6.93 11.97
C VAL A 162 -7.86 -7.53 13.15
N ASP A 163 -7.64 -8.81 13.37
CA ASP A 163 -8.26 -9.51 14.47
C ASP A 163 -7.66 -9.03 15.80
N THR A 164 -8.54 -8.81 16.76
CA THR A 164 -8.19 -8.57 18.17
C THR A 164 -8.35 -9.85 18.92
N SER A 165 -7.31 -10.32 19.59
CA SER A 165 -7.37 -11.44 20.52
C SER A 165 -8.11 -11.07 21.79
#